data_c9c0d5eb911361f52c52540f2a727eac
#
_entry.id   c9c0d5eb911361f52c52540f2a727eac
#
_cell.length_a   1.000
_cell.length_b   1.000
_cell.length_c   1.000
_cell.angle_alpha   90.00
_cell.angle_beta   90.00
_cell.angle_gamma   90.00
#
_symmetry.space_group_name_H-M   'P 1'
#
loop_
_entity.id
_entity.type
_entity.pdbx_description
1 polymer ?
#
loop_
_entity_poly.entity_id
_entity_poly.type
_entity_poly.pdbx_seq_one_letter_code
_entity_poly.pdbx_strand_id
1 'polypeptide(L)'
;MQDEALQAAFEIKTECDEISRRLLRWHWEQKPGSHSLDALLRHIAQRQKESPDYYDRMPDLSGKTSWQQLDTTLCMRVLLDPEKDAAKPLDLLGNTRHPGAARRACNAVRTARNEAAHASDRTAAAQAAILFNEAVEALEEGYAGAPLRTSELGQYYRLAEDYLSRCGAKKPIASAAPEEKAPRAAKSGQNTAGRKKEGTSGSASVSYTHLRAHETGR
;
A
#
# COMPACT_ATOMS: atom_id res chain seq x y z
N MET A 1 -7.06 -19.59 27.86
CA MET A 1 -5.88 -19.34 26.99
C MET A 1 -6.28 -18.28 25.99
N GLN A 2 -5.57 -17.18 25.98
CA GLN A 2 -5.77 -16.15 24.96
C GLN A 2 -5.32 -16.73 23.61
N ASP A 3 -6.12 -16.56 22.57
CA ASP A 3 -5.77 -17.08 21.25
C ASP A 3 -4.56 -16.30 20.72
N GLU A 4 -3.43 -16.99 20.54
CA GLU A 4 -2.18 -16.37 20.05
C GLU A 4 -2.36 -15.68 18.70
N ALA A 5 -3.25 -16.18 17.86
CA ALA A 5 -3.53 -15.56 16.57
C ALA A 5 -4.26 -14.22 16.74
N LEU A 6 -5.24 -14.14 17.63
CA LEU A 6 -5.94 -12.87 17.90
C LEU A 6 -5.02 -11.87 18.61
N GLN A 7 -4.12 -12.36 19.48
CA GLN A 7 -3.09 -11.51 20.07
C GLN A 7 -2.14 -10.95 18.99
N ALA A 8 -1.72 -11.77 18.03
CA ALA A 8 -0.92 -11.33 16.90
C ALA A 8 -1.65 -10.27 16.05
N ALA A 9 -2.95 -10.44 15.79
CA ALA A 9 -3.75 -9.45 15.08
C ALA A 9 -3.78 -8.10 15.81
N PHE A 10 -3.93 -8.11 17.13
CA PHE A 10 -3.87 -6.89 17.93
C PHE A 10 -2.49 -6.20 17.85
N GLU A 11 -1.43 -6.97 17.88
CA GLU A 11 -0.06 -6.44 17.74
C GLU A 11 0.18 -5.88 16.33
N ILE A 12 -0.31 -6.54 15.28
CA ILE A 12 -0.25 -6.04 13.88
C ILE A 12 -0.94 -4.68 13.78
N LYS A 13 -2.15 -4.55 14.35
CA LYS A 13 -2.87 -3.27 14.38
C LYS A 13 -2.03 -2.18 15.03
N THR A 14 -1.46 -2.46 16.18
CA THR A 14 -0.64 -1.51 16.95
C THR A 14 0.62 -1.12 16.18
N GLU A 15 1.29 -2.07 15.58
CA GLU A 15 2.49 -1.84 14.77
C GLU A 15 2.19 -0.99 13.53
N CYS A 16 1.08 -1.26 12.84
CA CYS A 16 0.62 -0.43 11.72
C CYS A 16 0.33 1.00 12.14
N ASP A 17 -0.25 1.22 13.32
CA ASP A 17 -0.50 2.56 13.85
C ASP A 17 0.83 3.30 14.11
N GLU A 18 1.84 2.64 14.67
CA GLU A 18 3.18 3.21 14.88
C GLU A 18 3.88 3.54 13.55
N ILE A 19 3.86 2.62 12.59
CA ILE A 19 4.43 2.83 11.26
C ILE A 19 3.76 4.04 10.60
N SER A 20 2.45 4.14 10.67
CA SER A 20 1.67 5.22 10.06
C SER A 20 2.03 6.59 10.64
N ARG A 21 2.15 6.70 11.96
CA ARG A 21 2.61 7.93 12.63
C ARG A 21 4.02 8.31 12.21
N ARG A 22 4.90 7.33 12.11
CA ARG A 22 6.29 7.55 11.70
C ARG A 22 6.38 8.06 10.27
N LEU A 23 5.65 7.46 9.34
CA LEU A 23 5.60 7.92 7.95
C LEU A 23 5.01 9.33 7.84
N LEU A 24 3.91 9.60 8.52
CA LEU A 24 3.29 10.93 8.52
C LEU A 24 4.25 12.00 9.05
N ARG A 25 4.89 11.77 10.17
CA ARG A 25 5.87 12.72 10.73
C ARG A 25 7.03 12.95 9.79
N TRP A 26 7.59 11.89 9.22
CA TRP A 26 8.71 12.03 8.29
C TRP A 26 8.33 12.85 7.06
N HIS A 27 7.18 12.59 6.43
CA HIS A 27 6.70 13.38 5.29
C HIS A 27 6.44 14.84 5.67
N TRP A 28 5.89 15.07 6.85
CA TRP A 28 5.66 16.42 7.35
C TRP A 28 6.98 17.18 7.59
N GLU A 29 7.98 16.52 8.11
CA GLU A 29 9.33 17.07 8.32
C GLU A 29 10.06 17.44 7.03
N GLN A 30 9.66 16.88 5.89
CA GLN A 30 10.21 17.25 4.57
C GLN A 30 9.59 18.54 4.02
N LYS A 31 8.51 19.05 4.58
CA LYS A 31 7.90 20.31 4.19
C LYS A 31 8.64 21.49 4.85
N PRO A 32 8.71 22.65 4.17
CA PRO A 32 9.28 23.86 4.80
C PRO A 32 8.37 24.36 5.93
N GLY A 33 8.98 24.94 6.96
CA GLY A 33 8.29 25.58 8.07
C GLY A 33 8.30 24.76 9.36
N SER A 34 7.36 25.02 10.24
CA SER A 34 7.22 24.29 11.51
C SER A 34 6.67 22.87 11.32
N HIS A 35 7.30 21.90 11.98
CA HIS A 35 6.97 20.48 11.85
C HIS A 35 6.22 19.91 13.09
N SER A 36 5.70 20.77 13.94
CA SER A 36 4.89 20.33 15.07
C SER A 36 3.55 19.75 14.62
N LEU A 37 2.95 18.93 15.46
CA LEU A 37 1.59 18.44 15.21
C LEU A 37 0.60 19.60 15.11
N ASP A 38 0.70 20.60 15.98
CA ASP A 38 -0.16 21.78 15.95
C ASP A 38 -0.06 22.55 14.62
N ALA A 39 1.13 22.65 14.04
CA ALA A 39 1.31 23.27 12.71
C ALA A 39 0.62 22.46 11.60
N LEU A 40 0.69 21.13 11.65
CA LEU A 40 -0.02 20.24 10.73
C LEU A 40 -1.55 20.39 10.88
N LEU A 41 -2.05 20.37 12.10
CA LEU A 41 -3.48 20.51 12.37
C LEU A 41 -4.03 21.87 11.93
N ARG A 42 -3.29 22.94 12.14
CA ARG A 42 -3.65 24.28 11.62
C ARG A 42 -3.68 24.32 10.10
N HIS A 43 -2.73 23.69 9.44
CA HIS A 43 -2.72 23.62 7.98
C HIS A 43 -3.96 22.86 7.46
N ILE A 44 -4.30 21.72 8.05
CA ILE A 44 -5.49 20.95 7.69
C ILE A 44 -6.77 21.77 7.94
N ALA A 45 -6.88 22.40 9.10
CA ALA A 45 -8.03 23.23 9.44
C ALA A 45 -8.21 24.41 8.48
N GLN A 46 -7.12 25.03 8.04
CA GLN A 46 -7.16 26.11 7.04
C GLN A 46 -7.63 25.58 5.70
N ARG A 47 -7.14 24.41 5.26
CA ARG A 47 -7.60 23.75 4.04
C ARG A 47 -9.08 23.42 4.08
N GLN A 48 -9.59 22.93 5.20
CA GLN A 48 -11.00 22.62 5.40
C GLN A 48 -11.90 23.87 5.30
N LYS A 49 -11.41 25.03 5.70
CA LYS A 49 -12.12 26.30 5.53
C LYS A 49 -12.16 26.77 4.08
N GLU A 50 -11.10 26.50 3.33
CA GLU A 50 -10.98 26.93 1.93
C GLU A 50 -11.76 26.02 0.96
N SER A 51 -12.00 24.76 1.32
CA SER A 51 -12.66 23.77 0.47
C SER A 51 -13.64 22.92 1.28
N PRO A 52 -14.95 23.08 1.08
CA PRO A 52 -15.95 22.21 1.71
C PRO A 52 -15.76 20.73 1.38
N ASP A 53 -15.41 20.39 0.14
CA ASP A 53 -15.15 19.00 -0.28
C ASP A 53 -13.97 18.39 0.48
N TYR A 54 -12.99 19.19 0.81
CA TYR A 54 -11.85 18.76 1.64
C TYR A 54 -12.29 18.47 3.08
N TYR A 55 -13.17 19.31 3.63
CA TYR A 55 -13.74 19.09 4.94
C TYR A 55 -14.44 17.73 5.06
N ASP A 56 -15.24 17.36 4.07
CA ASP A 56 -15.97 16.10 4.07
C ASP A 56 -15.07 14.87 3.93
N ARG A 57 -13.92 15.01 3.29
CA ARG A 57 -12.96 13.92 3.11
C ARG A 57 -11.97 13.75 4.26
N MET A 58 -11.63 14.82 4.91
CA MET A 58 -10.66 14.81 6.00
C MET A 58 -11.37 14.54 7.34
N PRO A 59 -10.85 13.64 8.17
CA PRO A 59 -11.43 13.36 9.47
C PRO A 59 -11.33 14.59 10.39
N ASP A 60 -12.19 14.65 11.39
CA ASP A 60 -12.06 15.64 12.46
C ASP A 60 -10.82 15.33 13.30
N LEU A 61 -9.86 16.22 13.21
CA LEU A 61 -8.61 16.18 13.97
C LEU A 61 -8.59 17.20 15.12
N SER A 62 -9.72 17.89 15.37
CA SER A 62 -9.82 18.84 16.47
C SER A 62 -9.58 18.16 17.82
N GLY A 63 -8.93 18.88 18.73
CA GLY A 63 -8.62 18.34 20.06
C GLY A 63 -7.47 17.32 20.11
N LYS A 64 -6.80 17.00 19.00
CA LYS A 64 -5.59 16.18 19.03
C LYS A 64 -4.42 17.03 19.53
N THR A 65 -3.71 16.54 20.53
CA THR A 65 -2.56 17.22 21.15
C THR A 65 -1.26 16.44 21.06
N SER A 66 -1.35 15.16 20.70
CA SER A 66 -0.22 14.24 20.60
C SER A 66 -0.29 13.39 19.34
N TRP A 67 0.86 13.10 18.75
CA TRP A 67 0.99 12.16 17.62
C TRP A 67 0.40 10.79 17.96
N GLN A 68 0.50 10.36 19.21
CA GLN A 68 -0.01 9.06 19.66
C GLN A 68 -1.54 8.91 19.56
N GLN A 69 -2.25 10.02 19.43
CA GLN A 69 -3.71 10.03 19.23
C GLN A 69 -4.11 9.81 17.75
N LEU A 70 -3.14 9.77 16.85
CA LEU A 70 -3.36 9.49 15.44
C LEU A 70 -3.17 8.00 15.19
N ASP A 71 -4.21 7.35 14.73
CA ASP A 71 -4.15 5.96 14.26
C ASP A 71 -3.85 5.89 12.74
N THR A 72 -3.73 4.68 12.23
CA THR A 72 -3.50 4.45 10.79
C THR A 72 -4.58 5.11 9.94
N THR A 73 -5.84 5.07 10.35
CA THR A 73 -6.94 5.65 9.58
C THR A 73 -6.75 7.15 9.37
N LEU A 74 -6.44 7.87 10.47
CA LEU A 74 -6.21 9.30 10.44
C LEU A 74 -4.93 9.64 9.65
N CYS A 75 -3.83 8.96 9.94
CA CYS A 75 -2.55 9.18 9.25
C CYS A 75 -2.66 8.95 7.74
N MET A 76 -3.32 7.88 7.31
CA MET A 76 -3.43 7.55 5.89
C MET A 76 -4.39 8.47 5.15
N ARG A 77 -5.40 9.03 5.79
CA ARG A 77 -6.23 10.07 5.18
C ARG A 77 -5.42 11.33 4.88
N VAL A 78 -4.53 11.71 5.77
CA VAL A 78 -3.63 12.86 5.55
C VAL A 78 -2.57 12.54 4.50
N LEU A 79 -1.91 11.39 4.58
CA LEU A 79 -0.85 10.98 3.65
C LEU A 79 -1.34 10.74 2.23
N LEU A 80 -2.52 10.15 2.08
CA LEU A 80 -3.10 9.74 0.80
C LEU A 80 -4.05 10.78 0.22
N ASP A 81 -4.11 11.98 0.80
CA ASP A 81 -4.96 13.06 0.29
C ASP A 81 -4.71 13.29 -1.21
N PRO A 82 -5.73 13.10 -2.06
CA PRO A 82 -5.58 13.21 -3.51
C PRO A 82 -5.57 14.66 -4.01
N GLU A 83 -5.89 15.64 -3.18
CA GLU A 83 -6.08 17.01 -3.60
C GLU A 83 -4.75 17.70 -3.92
N LYS A 84 -4.61 18.11 -5.18
CA LYS A 84 -3.43 18.80 -5.70
C LYS A 84 -3.72 20.22 -6.15
N ASP A 85 -5.01 20.55 -6.38
CA ASP A 85 -5.43 21.78 -7.06
C ASP A 85 -5.61 22.97 -6.12
N ALA A 86 -5.28 22.80 -4.86
CA ALA A 86 -5.33 23.89 -3.89
C ALA A 86 -4.14 24.84 -4.02
N ALA A 87 -4.34 26.06 -3.57
CA ALA A 87 -3.26 27.06 -3.49
C ALA A 87 -2.08 26.58 -2.60
N LYS A 88 -2.36 25.78 -1.58
CA LYS A 88 -1.37 25.17 -0.68
C LYS A 88 -1.74 23.74 -0.37
N PRO A 89 -1.58 22.79 -1.30
CA PRO A 89 -1.91 21.40 -1.07
C PRO A 89 -0.98 20.78 -0.03
N LEU A 90 -1.48 19.82 0.73
CA LEU A 90 -0.61 19.01 1.58
C LEU A 90 0.37 18.19 0.74
N ASP A 91 -0.12 17.44 -0.23
CA ASP A 91 0.66 16.61 -1.17
C ASP A 91 1.95 16.03 -0.54
N LEU A 92 1.80 15.36 0.59
CA LEU A 92 2.94 14.88 1.38
C LEU A 92 3.77 13.85 0.62
N LEU A 93 3.13 12.98 -0.17
CA LEU A 93 3.81 11.96 -0.95
C LEU A 93 4.55 12.52 -2.17
N GLY A 94 4.17 13.70 -2.65
CA GLY A 94 4.83 14.36 -3.78
C GLY A 94 6.29 14.71 -3.55
N ASN A 95 6.72 14.78 -2.29
CA ASN A 95 8.11 15.09 -1.92
C ASN A 95 9.03 13.85 -1.94
N THR A 96 8.52 12.66 -2.17
CA THR A 96 9.33 11.45 -2.20
C THR A 96 9.97 11.24 -3.57
N ARG A 97 11.10 10.54 -3.59
CA ARG A 97 11.77 10.14 -4.83
C ARG A 97 10.90 9.21 -5.68
N HIS A 98 10.07 8.39 -5.03
CA HIS A 98 9.19 7.40 -5.66
C HIS A 98 7.78 7.47 -5.08
N PRO A 99 6.97 8.49 -5.47
CA PRO A 99 5.63 8.68 -4.88
C PRO A 99 4.69 7.50 -5.07
N GLY A 100 4.81 6.77 -6.19
CA GLY A 100 4.01 5.58 -6.46
C GLY A 100 4.31 4.44 -5.49
N ALA A 101 5.58 4.18 -5.19
CA ALA A 101 5.99 3.16 -4.23
C ALA A 101 5.58 3.55 -2.80
N ALA A 102 5.74 4.81 -2.42
CA ALA A 102 5.27 5.33 -1.14
C ALA A 102 3.75 5.18 -0.97
N ARG A 103 2.98 5.47 -2.02
CA ARG A 103 1.52 5.30 -2.02
C ARG A 103 1.12 3.83 -1.87
N ARG A 104 1.79 2.90 -2.57
CA ARG A 104 1.55 1.47 -2.41
C ARG A 104 1.83 1.01 -0.98
N ALA A 105 2.93 1.45 -0.39
CA ALA A 105 3.28 1.14 1.00
C ALA A 105 2.23 1.65 1.99
N CYS A 106 1.79 2.90 1.87
CA CYS A 106 0.74 3.47 2.71
C CYS A 106 -0.58 2.68 2.59
N ASN A 107 -0.98 2.33 1.38
CA ASN A 107 -2.18 1.52 1.15
C ASN A 107 -2.04 0.10 1.73
N ALA A 108 -0.87 -0.53 1.61
CA ALA A 108 -0.61 -1.86 2.17
C ALA A 108 -0.68 -1.85 3.70
N VAL A 109 -0.08 -0.86 4.36
CA VAL A 109 -0.16 -0.68 5.82
C VAL A 109 -1.62 -0.47 6.26
N ARG A 110 -2.37 0.37 5.56
CA ARG A 110 -3.80 0.60 5.84
C ARG A 110 -4.61 -0.68 5.72
N THR A 111 -4.38 -1.46 4.68
CA THR A 111 -5.09 -2.73 4.44
C THR A 111 -4.78 -3.75 5.52
N ALA A 112 -3.51 -3.93 5.89
CA ALA A 112 -3.10 -4.83 6.98
C ALA A 112 -3.72 -4.43 8.32
N ARG A 113 -3.70 -3.14 8.63
CA ARG A 113 -4.31 -2.61 9.87
C ARG A 113 -5.81 -2.86 9.92
N ASN A 114 -6.51 -2.62 8.82
CA ASN A 114 -7.96 -2.80 8.78
C ASN A 114 -8.33 -4.26 8.96
N GLU A 115 -7.66 -5.18 8.31
CA GLU A 115 -7.88 -6.62 8.51
C GLU A 115 -7.61 -7.03 9.96
N ALA A 116 -6.49 -6.59 10.52
CA ALA A 116 -6.13 -6.86 11.90
C ALA A 116 -7.15 -6.30 12.92
N ALA A 117 -7.65 -5.08 12.68
CA ALA A 117 -8.63 -4.44 13.56
C ALA A 117 -9.99 -5.15 13.58
N HIS A 118 -10.34 -5.84 12.51
CA HIS A 118 -11.59 -6.59 12.39
C HIS A 118 -11.45 -8.10 12.58
N ALA A 119 -10.23 -8.59 12.88
CA ALA A 119 -9.99 -10.00 13.09
C ALA A 119 -10.75 -10.53 14.31
N SER A 120 -11.68 -11.42 14.08
CA SER A 120 -12.51 -12.07 15.10
C SER A 120 -12.20 -13.56 15.28
N ASP A 121 -11.43 -14.13 14.39
CA ASP A 121 -11.04 -15.53 14.38
C ASP A 121 -9.60 -15.71 13.85
N ARG A 122 -9.12 -16.94 13.92
CA ARG A 122 -7.77 -17.31 13.49
C ARG A 122 -7.55 -17.11 11.99
N THR A 123 -8.58 -17.29 11.17
CA THR A 123 -8.49 -17.13 9.72
C THR A 123 -8.27 -15.65 9.35
N ALA A 124 -9.05 -14.76 9.96
CA ALA A 124 -8.89 -13.32 9.77
C ALA A 124 -7.53 -12.83 10.31
N ALA A 125 -7.08 -13.36 11.45
CA ALA A 125 -5.76 -13.05 11.99
C ALA A 125 -4.63 -13.52 11.06
N ALA A 126 -4.74 -14.71 10.47
CA ALA A 126 -3.80 -15.23 9.48
C ALA A 126 -3.75 -14.34 8.22
N GLN A 127 -4.90 -13.87 7.75
CA GLN A 127 -4.98 -12.94 6.63
C GLN A 127 -4.30 -11.59 6.97
N ALA A 128 -4.52 -11.08 8.17
CA ALA A 128 -3.84 -9.87 8.63
C ALA A 128 -2.30 -10.04 8.67
N ALA A 129 -1.81 -11.21 9.10
CA ALA A 129 -0.38 -11.51 9.12
C ALA A 129 0.23 -11.57 7.71
N ILE A 130 -0.47 -12.14 6.74
CA ILE A 130 -0.06 -12.16 5.33
C ILE A 130 0.00 -10.72 4.79
N LEU A 131 -1.02 -9.93 5.03
CA LEU A 131 -1.07 -8.53 4.58
C LEU A 131 -0.01 -7.66 5.26
N PHE A 132 0.32 -7.94 6.53
CA PHE A 132 1.42 -7.25 7.20
C PHE A 132 2.78 -7.57 6.56
N ASN A 133 3.02 -8.83 6.18
CA ASN A 133 4.24 -9.19 5.45
C ASN A 133 4.31 -8.46 4.09
N GLU A 134 3.21 -8.40 3.34
CA GLU A 134 3.14 -7.64 2.09
C GLU A 134 3.37 -6.13 2.32
N ALA A 135 2.86 -5.60 3.43
CA ALA A 135 3.10 -4.21 3.81
C ALA A 135 4.58 -3.93 4.10
N VAL A 136 5.29 -4.87 4.76
CA VAL A 136 6.74 -4.73 5.00
C VAL A 136 7.52 -4.73 3.68
N GLU A 137 7.18 -5.59 2.74
CA GLU A 137 7.79 -5.61 1.40
C GLU A 137 7.55 -4.28 0.66
N ALA A 138 6.34 -3.74 0.73
CA ALA A 138 6.02 -2.44 0.14
C ALA A 138 6.73 -1.27 0.84
N LEU A 139 6.90 -1.33 2.17
CA LEU A 139 7.67 -0.36 2.94
C LEU A 139 9.15 -0.36 2.54
N GLU A 140 9.74 -1.52 2.31
CA GLU A 140 11.10 -1.62 1.79
C GLU A 140 11.22 -0.96 0.43
N GLU A 141 10.29 -1.23 -0.49
CA GLU A 141 10.29 -0.62 -1.83
C GLU A 141 10.15 0.91 -1.79
N GLY A 142 9.29 1.42 -0.92
CA GLY A 142 8.93 2.84 -0.86
C GLY A 142 9.79 3.70 0.07
N TYR A 143 10.40 3.12 1.10
CA TYR A 143 10.99 3.87 2.22
C TYR A 143 12.35 3.36 2.68
N ALA A 144 12.98 2.41 1.99
CA ALA A 144 14.31 1.95 2.35
C ALA A 144 15.33 3.10 2.32
N GLY A 145 16.14 3.19 3.38
CA GLY A 145 17.14 4.25 3.56
C GLY A 145 16.61 5.48 4.28
N ALA A 146 15.39 5.94 3.98
CA ALA A 146 14.74 7.06 4.66
C ALA A 146 13.20 6.97 4.54
N PRO A 147 12.45 6.96 5.64
CA PRO A 147 12.90 7.00 7.04
C PRO A 147 13.27 5.62 7.62
N LEU A 148 13.16 4.53 6.85
CA LEU A 148 13.35 3.18 7.34
C LEU A 148 14.77 2.67 7.03
N ARG A 149 15.58 2.49 8.08
CA ARG A 149 16.92 1.91 7.95
C ARG A 149 16.82 0.40 7.71
N THR A 150 17.87 -0.19 7.16
CA THR A 150 17.96 -1.64 6.93
C THR A 150 17.72 -2.45 8.19
N SER A 151 18.22 -2.00 9.35
CA SER A 151 18.01 -2.68 10.64
C SER A 151 16.55 -2.66 11.09
N GLU A 152 15.84 -1.58 10.83
CA GLU A 152 14.43 -1.41 11.17
C GLU A 152 13.54 -2.24 10.26
N LEU A 153 13.83 -2.26 8.96
CA LEU A 153 13.18 -3.17 8.01
C LEU A 153 13.41 -4.62 8.39
N GLY A 154 14.61 -4.98 8.82
CA GLY A 154 14.92 -6.31 9.34
C GLY A 154 14.09 -6.69 10.57
N GLN A 155 13.81 -5.73 11.47
CA GLN A 155 12.89 -5.94 12.60
C GLN A 155 11.46 -6.16 12.13
N TYR A 156 10.96 -5.40 11.18
CA TYR A 156 9.62 -5.58 10.62
C TYR A 156 9.48 -6.94 9.93
N TYR A 157 10.49 -7.40 9.21
CA TYR A 157 10.49 -8.75 8.63
C TYR A 157 10.45 -9.84 9.69
N ARG A 158 11.19 -9.70 10.80
CA ARG A 158 11.13 -10.64 11.92
C ARG A 158 9.74 -10.66 12.58
N LEU A 159 9.13 -9.50 12.77
CA LEU A 159 7.75 -9.40 13.27
C LEU A 159 6.77 -10.08 12.32
N ALA A 160 6.90 -9.86 11.01
CA ALA A 160 6.05 -10.50 10.01
C ALA A 160 6.16 -12.03 10.07
N GLU A 161 7.36 -12.58 10.19
CA GLU A 161 7.58 -14.02 10.35
C GLU A 161 6.97 -14.56 11.65
N ASP A 162 7.13 -13.85 12.76
CA ASP A 162 6.52 -14.21 14.04
C ASP A 162 5.00 -14.23 13.96
N TYR A 163 4.38 -13.21 13.39
CA TYR A 163 2.92 -13.15 13.21
C TYR A 163 2.40 -14.28 12.30
N LEU A 164 3.07 -14.56 11.19
CA LEU A 164 2.73 -15.67 10.31
C LEU A 164 2.79 -17.00 11.05
N SER A 165 3.83 -17.24 11.82
CA SER A 165 4.02 -18.45 12.62
C SER A 165 2.91 -18.62 13.67
N ARG A 166 2.63 -17.58 14.45
CA ARG A 166 1.59 -17.60 15.50
C ARG A 166 0.18 -17.79 14.95
N CYS A 167 -0.09 -17.30 13.75
CA CYS A 167 -1.37 -17.50 13.06
C CYS A 167 -1.45 -18.81 12.28
N GLY A 168 -0.35 -19.57 12.17
CA GLY A 168 -0.27 -20.77 11.33
C GLY A 168 -0.41 -20.47 9.84
N ALA A 169 -0.12 -19.23 9.41
CA ALA A 169 -0.12 -18.82 8.03
C ALA A 169 1.22 -19.15 7.37
N LYS A 170 1.19 -19.48 6.10
CA LYS A 170 2.40 -19.64 5.28
C LYS A 170 2.57 -18.41 4.41
N LYS A 171 3.82 -17.96 4.30
CA LYS A 171 4.16 -16.93 3.32
C LYS A 171 3.72 -17.40 1.93
N PRO A 172 3.01 -16.57 1.13
CA PRO A 172 2.73 -16.92 -0.26
C PRO A 172 4.08 -17.20 -0.95
N ILE A 173 4.20 -18.35 -1.58
CA ILE A 173 5.38 -18.64 -2.39
C ILE A 173 5.34 -17.63 -3.52
N ALA A 174 6.29 -16.70 -3.54
CA ALA A 174 6.49 -15.84 -4.69
C ALA A 174 6.59 -16.75 -5.90
N SER A 175 5.68 -16.57 -6.86
CA SER A 175 5.65 -17.34 -8.10
C SER A 175 7.07 -17.42 -8.63
N ALA A 176 7.63 -18.62 -8.68
CA ALA A 176 8.97 -18.87 -9.18
C ALA A 176 9.06 -18.22 -10.57
N ALA A 177 10.07 -17.37 -10.74
CA ALA A 177 10.40 -16.84 -12.06
C ALA A 177 10.48 -18.00 -13.05
N PRO A 178 9.98 -17.88 -14.29
CA PRO A 178 10.05 -18.95 -15.26
C PRO A 178 11.53 -19.33 -15.48
N GLU A 179 11.86 -20.58 -15.19
CA GLU A 179 13.18 -21.12 -15.51
C GLU A 179 13.49 -20.85 -16.96
N GLU A 180 14.53 -20.08 -17.19
CA GLU A 180 15.13 -19.83 -18.49
C GLU A 180 15.62 -21.17 -19.04
N LYS A 181 14.87 -21.74 -19.99
CA LYS A 181 15.27 -22.95 -20.69
C LYS A 181 16.52 -22.63 -21.51
N ALA A 182 17.64 -23.21 -21.15
CA ALA A 182 18.89 -23.21 -21.89
C ALA A 182 18.66 -23.63 -23.34
N PRO A 183 19.34 -23.00 -24.32
CA PRO A 183 19.16 -23.33 -25.72
C PRO A 183 19.76 -24.71 -26.03
N ARG A 184 18.95 -25.63 -26.51
CA ARG A 184 19.42 -26.90 -27.08
C ARG A 184 20.07 -26.63 -28.43
N ALA A 185 21.31 -27.08 -28.53
CA ALA A 185 22.15 -27.04 -29.70
C ALA A 185 21.47 -27.55 -30.98
N ALA A 186 21.67 -26.80 -32.06
CA ALA A 186 21.27 -27.12 -33.41
C ALA A 186 21.97 -28.39 -33.92
N LYS A 187 21.22 -29.29 -34.53
CA LYS A 187 21.77 -30.23 -35.52
C LYS A 187 21.18 -29.90 -36.88
N SER A 188 22.12 -29.63 -37.79
CA SER A 188 21.94 -29.39 -39.19
C SER A 188 21.30 -30.55 -39.95
N GLY A 189 20.44 -30.24 -40.89
CA GLY A 189 19.98 -31.19 -41.90
C GLY A 189 19.29 -30.44 -43.02
N GLN A 190 19.98 -30.41 -44.15
CA GLN A 190 19.57 -29.83 -45.45
C GLN A 190 18.35 -30.56 -46.03
N ASN A 191 17.42 -29.91 -46.68
CA ASN A 191 17.25 -29.83 -48.13
C ASN A 191 15.81 -29.49 -48.58
N THR A 192 15.78 -28.53 -49.48
CA THR A 192 15.04 -28.39 -50.73
C THR A 192 13.54 -28.16 -50.79
N ALA A 193 13.30 -26.98 -51.35
CA ALA A 193 12.41 -26.62 -52.47
C ALA A 193 10.88 -26.77 -52.36
N GLY A 194 10.21 -25.67 -52.57
CA GLY A 194 8.99 -25.73 -53.34
C GLY A 194 7.82 -24.84 -52.94
N ARG A 195 7.77 -23.65 -53.52
CA ARG A 195 6.58 -23.07 -54.17
C ARG A 195 5.39 -22.52 -53.39
N LYS A 196 5.29 -21.19 -53.47
CA LYS A 196 4.11 -20.32 -53.68
C LYS A 196 2.72 -20.79 -53.23
N LYS A 197 2.03 -19.98 -52.38
CA LYS A 197 0.90 -19.15 -52.83
C LYS A 197 0.36 -18.25 -51.70
N GLU A 198 -0.08 -17.09 -52.16
CA GLU A 198 -0.75 -15.99 -51.48
C GLU A 198 -2.05 -16.40 -50.77
N GLY A 199 -2.45 -15.56 -49.78
CA GLY A 199 -3.82 -15.58 -49.26
C GLY A 199 -4.00 -14.73 -48.02
N THR A 200 -4.14 -13.45 -48.20
CA THR A 200 -5.00 -12.42 -47.53
C THR A 200 -5.71 -12.76 -46.24
N SER A 201 -5.57 -11.81 -45.31
CA SER A 201 -6.64 -11.12 -44.58
C SER A 201 -7.28 -11.79 -43.38
N GLY A 202 -7.34 -11.01 -42.28
CA GLY A 202 -8.30 -11.21 -41.19
C GLY A 202 -7.87 -10.71 -39.85
N SER A 203 -7.74 -9.40 -39.70
CA SER A 203 -7.75 -8.71 -38.44
C SER A 203 -9.09 -8.96 -37.70
N ALA A 204 -9.04 -9.42 -36.48
CA ALA A 204 -10.19 -9.31 -35.57
C ALA A 204 -9.72 -8.87 -34.19
N SER A 205 -9.77 -7.56 -34.03
CA SER A 205 -9.70 -6.88 -32.75
C SER A 205 -11.03 -7.11 -32.02
N VAL A 206 -10.99 -7.78 -30.87
CA VAL A 206 -12.17 -7.89 -30.01
C VAL A 206 -12.11 -6.80 -28.96
N SER A 207 -12.90 -5.77 -29.15
CA SER A 207 -13.14 -4.68 -28.22
C SER A 207 -14.20 -5.13 -27.20
N TYR A 208 -13.84 -5.22 -25.94
CA TYR A 208 -14.83 -5.39 -24.85
C TYR A 208 -15.34 -4.02 -24.42
N THR A 209 -16.55 -3.69 -24.90
CA THR A 209 -17.34 -2.59 -24.39
C THR A 209 -18.11 -3.03 -23.13
N HIS A 210 -17.84 -2.38 -22.02
CA HIS A 210 -18.64 -2.48 -20.80
C HIS A 210 -20.01 -1.82 -21.01
N LEU A 211 -21.06 -2.62 -20.96
CA LEU A 211 -22.44 -2.15 -20.83
C LEU A 211 -22.69 -1.71 -19.39
N ARG A 212 -22.96 -0.43 -19.24
CA ARG A 212 -23.46 0.18 -18.01
C ARG A 212 -24.97 0.12 -18.04
N ALA A 213 -25.56 -0.70 -17.17
CA ALA A 213 -26.99 -0.68 -16.95
C ALA A 213 -27.36 0.50 -16.03
N HIS A 214 -28.11 1.47 -16.56
CA HIS A 214 -28.87 2.44 -15.79
C HIS A 214 -30.20 1.81 -15.45
N GLU A 215 -30.54 1.74 -14.18
CA GLU A 215 -31.90 1.55 -13.75
C GLU A 215 -32.38 2.78 -12.98
N THR A 216 -33.25 3.53 -13.65
CA THR A 216 -34.10 4.56 -13.06
C THR A 216 -35.41 3.91 -12.68
N GLY A 217 -35.91 4.18 -11.50
CA GLY A 217 -37.27 3.74 -11.13
C GLY A 217 -37.75 4.26 -9.79
N ARG A 218 -38.49 5.34 -9.86
CA ARG A 218 -39.55 5.83 -8.96
C ARG A 218 -39.30 5.88 -7.45
#